data_ed6c18f076ba388ec2782ec5147416c4
#
_entry.id   ed6c18f076ba388ec2782ec5147416c4
#
_cell.length_a   1.000
_cell.length_b   1.000
_cell.length_c   1.000
_cell.angle_alpha   90.00
_cell.angle_beta   90.00
_cell.angle_gamma   90.00
#
_symmetry.space_group_name_H-M   'P 1'
#
loop_
_entity.id
_entity.type
_entity.pdbx_description
1 polymer ?
#
loop_
_entity_poly.entity_id
_entity_poly.type
_entity_poly.pdbx_seq_one_letter_code
_entity_poly.pdbx_strand_id
1 'polypeptide(L)'
;KRYTNTYSRDEEKLIQSVSKAVQYMAKRRIGALIVFEKETGLQDYIETGIPMNSDISQELLTNVFIPNTPLHDGAMIIQGSKIAVAASYLPLSDSVKISKSLGTRHRAAVGISEVSDAFTVVVSEETGDISVTFDGKLRRDISKDVFEELLAEHWFGAHFQKKGVNS
;
A
#
# COMPACT_ATOMS: atom_id res chain seq x y z
N LYS A 1 4.19 -19.36 13.52
CA LYS A 1 4.74 -19.75 12.20
C LYS A 1 6.09 -19.06 11.99
N ARG A 2 7.07 -19.84 11.57
CA ARG A 2 8.37 -19.30 11.19
C ARG A 2 8.55 -19.41 9.69
N TYR A 3 8.97 -18.33 9.07
CA TYR A 3 9.19 -18.26 7.63
C TYR A 3 10.64 -17.93 7.34
N THR A 4 11.14 -18.46 6.24
CA THR A 4 12.44 -18.08 5.71
C THR A 4 12.27 -16.87 4.80
N ASN A 5 13.06 -15.85 5.05
CA ASN A 5 13.01 -14.59 4.36
C ASN A 5 13.98 -14.63 3.18
N THR A 6 13.53 -14.19 1.98
CA THR A 6 14.32 -14.17 0.76
C THR A 6 14.67 -12.77 0.27
N TYR A 7 14.43 -11.73 1.08
CA TYR A 7 14.76 -10.36 0.72
C TYR A 7 15.96 -9.83 1.50
N SER A 8 16.62 -8.80 0.97
CA SER A 8 17.83 -8.22 1.53
C SER A 8 17.56 -7.42 2.82
N ARG A 9 18.65 -7.04 3.51
CA ARG A 9 18.57 -6.20 4.70
C ARG A 9 18.00 -4.81 4.37
N ASP A 10 18.37 -4.24 3.22
CA ASP A 10 17.85 -2.93 2.81
C ASP A 10 16.36 -3.02 2.47
N GLU A 11 15.95 -4.09 1.82
CA GLU A 11 14.53 -4.36 1.57
C GLU A 11 13.75 -4.53 2.87
N GLU A 12 14.33 -5.23 3.85
CA GLU A 12 13.72 -5.35 5.19
C GLU A 12 13.50 -3.99 5.83
N LYS A 13 14.45 -3.07 5.73
CA LYS A 13 14.31 -1.72 6.26
C LYS A 13 13.16 -0.97 5.59
N LEU A 14 13.02 -1.12 4.27
CA LEU A 14 11.93 -0.49 3.53
C LEU A 14 10.58 -1.06 3.96
N ILE A 15 10.47 -2.38 4.08
CA ILE A 15 9.25 -3.04 4.56
C ILE A 15 8.88 -2.52 5.94
N GLN A 16 9.84 -2.42 6.85
CA GLN A 16 9.59 -1.96 8.21
C GLN A 16 9.21 -0.48 8.25
N SER A 17 9.81 0.36 7.42
CA SER A 17 9.44 1.77 7.33
C SER A 17 7.98 1.94 6.90
N VAL A 18 7.55 1.19 5.88
CA VAL A 18 6.17 1.20 5.41
C VAL A 18 5.24 0.63 6.47
N SER A 19 5.58 -0.52 7.04
CA SER A 19 4.73 -1.19 8.03
C SER A 19 4.53 -0.34 9.28
N LYS A 20 5.59 0.28 9.79
CA LYS A 20 5.49 1.16 10.97
C LYS A 20 4.62 2.37 10.68
N ALA A 21 4.74 2.98 9.50
CA ALA A 21 3.88 4.10 9.10
C ALA A 21 2.41 3.66 9.02
N VAL A 22 2.14 2.53 8.38
CA VAL A 22 0.79 1.99 8.23
C VAL A 22 0.18 1.65 9.59
N GLN A 23 0.94 1.00 10.48
CA GLN A 23 0.47 0.69 11.83
C GLN A 23 0.19 1.97 12.64
N TYR A 24 1.04 2.97 12.54
CA TYR A 24 0.85 4.26 13.18
C TYR A 24 -0.46 4.91 12.72
N MET A 25 -0.68 4.95 11.42
CA MET A 25 -1.89 5.54 10.84
C MET A 25 -3.15 4.75 11.19
N ALA A 26 -3.06 3.43 11.17
CA ALA A 26 -4.17 2.56 11.55
C ALA A 26 -4.62 2.82 12.99
N LYS A 27 -3.68 2.88 13.91
CA LYS A 27 -3.97 3.12 15.33
C LYS A 27 -4.65 4.47 15.56
N ARG A 28 -4.35 5.47 14.74
CA ARG A 28 -4.88 6.84 14.85
C ARG A 28 -6.02 7.12 13.90
N ARG A 29 -6.41 6.11 13.11
CA ARG A 29 -7.47 6.25 12.09
C ARG A 29 -7.18 7.39 11.11
N ILE A 30 -5.94 7.46 10.67
CA ILE A 30 -5.51 8.37 9.61
C ILE A 30 -5.71 7.64 8.29
N GLY A 31 -6.63 8.12 7.44
CA GLY A 31 -6.88 7.53 6.14
C GLY A 31 -5.69 7.66 5.22
N ALA A 32 -5.33 6.56 4.54
CA ALA A 32 -4.18 6.52 3.65
C ALA A 32 -4.40 5.53 2.52
N LEU A 33 -3.81 5.83 1.36
CA LEU A 33 -3.78 4.93 0.20
C LEU A 33 -2.38 4.99 -0.40
N ILE A 34 -1.67 3.85 -0.35
CA ILE A 34 -0.32 3.71 -0.89
C ILE A 34 -0.33 2.63 -1.96
N VAL A 35 0.19 2.96 -3.13
CA VAL A 35 0.23 2.08 -4.30
C VAL A 35 1.68 1.73 -4.60
N PHE A 36 1.96 0.45 -4.77
CA PHE A 36 3.28 -0.05 -5.13
C PHE A 36 3.24 -0.49 -6.60
N GLU A 37 3.92 0.26 -7.46
CA GLU A 37 4.05 -0.08 -8.87
C GLU A 37 4.86 -1.36 -9.02
N LYS A 38 4.39 -2.24 -9.91
CA LYS A 38 5.09 -3.48 -10.23
C LYS A 38 5.50 -3.46 -11.71
N GLU A 39 5.10 -4.47 -12.49
CA GLU A 39 5.48 -4.55 -13.91
C GLU A 39 4.69 -3.57 -14.79
N THR A 40 3.40 -3.40 -14.49
CA THR A 40 2.58 -2.43 -15.22
C THR A 40 2.96 -1.01 -14.80
N GLY A 41 3.42 -0.18 -15.75
CA GLY A 41 3.75 1.21 -15.46
C GLY A 41 2.52 2.01 -15.08
N LEU A 42 2.68 2.90 -14.09
CA LEU A 42 1.59 3.74 -13.59
C LEU A 42 1.78 5.21 -13.96
N GLN A 43 2.53 5.48 -15.04
CA GLN A 43 2.92 6.84 -15.40
C GLN A 43 1.72 7.77 -15.60
N ASP A 44 0.63 7.27 -16.20
CA ASP A 44 -0.57 8.08 -16.42
C ASP A 44 -1.17 8.59 -15.09
N TYR A 45 -1.06 7.82 -14.03
CA TYR A 45 -1.56 8.20 -12.70
C TYR A 45 -0.54 9.04 -11.93
N ILE A 46 0.75 8.73 -12.09
CA ILE A 46 1.83 9.51 -11.48
C ILE A 46 1.76 10.96 -11.94
N GLU A 47 1.46 11.20 -13.21
CA GLU A 47 1.36 12.56 -13.78
C GLU A 47 0.25 13.40 -13.13
N THR A 48 -0.76 12.77 -12.53
CA THR A 48 -1.85 13.49 -11.85
C THR A 48 -1.46 13.97 -10.46
N GLY A 49 -0.40 13.46 -9.89
CA GLY A 49 0.01 13.74 -8.51
C GLY A 49 1.04 14.84 -8.39
N ILE A 50 1.43 15.08 -7.14
CA ILE A 50 2.45 16.05 -6.79
C ILE A 50 3.78 15.31 -6.71
N PRO A 51 4.79 15.67 -7.55
CA PRO A 51 6.08 14.99 -7.55
C PRO A 51 6.77 15.06 -6.20
N MET A 52 7.21 13.91 -5.71
CA MET A 52 7.96 13.79 -4.46
C MET A 52 9.40 13.40 -4.73
N ASN A 53 9.61 12.36 -5.53
CA ASN A 53 10.93 11.82 -5.89
C ASN A 53 11.82 11.64 -4.66
N SER A 54 11.27 11.07 -3.60
CA SER A 54 11.86 11.05 -2.26
C SER A 54 12.18 9.64 -1.82
N ASP A 55 13.18 9.52 -0.95
CA ASP A 55 13.42 8.28 -0.22
C ASP A 55 12.25 7.97 0.72
N ILE A 56 12.04 6.68 0.94
CA ILE A 56 10.98 6.21 1.84
C ILE A 56 11.48 6.29 3.28
N SER A 57 10.69 6.92 4.14
CA SER A 57 10.88 6.88 5.58
C SER A 57 9.52 6.80 6.26
N GLN A 58 9.50 6.22 7.46
CA GLN A 58 8.27 6.17 8.26
C GLN A 58 7.70 7.57 8.46
N GLU A 59 8.57 8.53 8.77
CA GLU A 59 8.19 9.91 9.08
C GLU A 59 7.55 10.59 7.88
N LEU A 60 8.15 10.47 6.71
CA LEU A 60 7.62 11.10 5.50
C LEU A 60 6.29 10.48 5.08
N LEU A 61 6.20 9.16 5.09
CA LEU A 61 4.95 8.45 4.79
C LEU A 61 3.82 8.94 5.69
N THR A 62 4.07 9.00 6.98
CA THR A 62 3.06 9.45 7.95
C THR A 62 2.69 10.90 7.74
N ASN A 63 3.66 11.78 7.54
CA ASN A 63 3.41 13.22 7.38
C ASN A 63 2.58 13.54 6.14
N VAL A 64 2.78 12.80 5.06
CA VAL A 64 2.01 13.02 3.81
C VAL A 64 0.51 12.85 4.08
N PHE A 65 0.11 11.91 4.91
CA PHE A 65 -1.30 11.58 5.13
C PHE A 65 -1.95 12.32 6.30
N ILE A 66 -1.24 13.20 6.97
CA ILE A 66 -1.85 14.03 8.03
C ILE A 66 -3.06 14.78 7.46
N PRO A 67 -4.24 14.67 8.09
CA PRO A 67 -5.46 15.32 7.60
C PRO A 67 -5.31 16.84 7.45
N ASN A 68 -6.04 17.39 6.48
CA ASN A 68 -6.10 18.82 6.18
C ASN A 68 -4.77 19.42 5.65
N THR A 69 -3.91 18.56 5.10
CA THR A 69 -2.70 19.00 4.40
C THR A 69 -2.89 18.82 2.89
N PRO A 70 -2.14 19.57 2.05
CA PRO A 70 -2.29 19.49 0.59
C PRO A 70 -1.98 18.11 0.01
N LEU A 71 -1.19 17.28 0.69
CA LEU A 71 -0.71 16.00 0.16
C LEU A 71 -1.55 14.80 0.59
N HIS A 72 -2.45 14.96 1.56
CA HIS A 72 -3.11 13.80 2.18
C HIS A 72 -4.21 13.17 1.32
N ASP A 73 -4.83 13.96 0.44
CA ASP A 73 -5.97 13.50 -0.37
C ASP A 73 -5.47 12.90 -1.68
N GLY A 74 -5.88 11.67 -1.96
CA GLY A 74 -5.42 10.90 -3.09
C GLY A 74 -4.44 9.81 -2.71
N ALA A 75 -3.74 9.27 -3.70
CA ALA A 75 -2.85 8.14 -3.52
C ALA A 75 -1.38 8.56 -3.56
N MET A 76 -0.58 7.92 -2.71
CA MET A 76 0.86 7.92 -2.85
C MET A 76 1.25 6.76 -3.76
N ILE A 77 2.12 6.99 -4.73
CA ILE A 77 2.63 5.93 -5.61
C ILE A 77 4.12 5.75 -5.35
N ILE A 78 4.49 4.50 -5.05
CA ILE A 78 5.87 4.09 -4.84
C ILE A 78 6.36 3.36 -6.09
N GLN A 79 7.50 3.83 -6.62
CA GLN A 79 8.22 3.18 -7.72
C GLN A 79 9.56 2.69 -7.19
N GLY A 80 9.78 1.38 -7.25
CA GLY A 80 10.99 0.79 -6.68
C GLY A 80 11.15 1.15 -5.21
N SER A 81 12.21 1.83 -4.85
CA SER A 81 12.51 2.24 -3.48
C SER A 81 12.21 3.72 -3.19
N LYS A 82 11.47 4.39 -4.08
CA LYS A 82 11.20 5.82 -3.98
C LYS A 82 9.72 6.13 -3.92
N ILE A 83 9.37 7.19 -3.23
CA ILE A 83 8.05 7.81 -3.34
C ILE A 83 8.07 8.68 -4.59
N ALA A 84 7.31 8.28 -5.61
CA ALA A 84 7.26 9.04 -6.87
C ALA A 84 6.39 10.28 -6.74
N VAL A 85 5.17 10.11 -6.22
CA VAL A 85 4.17 11.18 -6.11
C VAL A 85 3.31 10.97 -4.88
N ALA A 86 2.67 12.06 -4.44
CA ALA A 86 1.55 12.03 -3.50
C ALA A 86 0.34 12.69 -4.16
N ALA A 87 -0.83 12.57 -3.56
CA ALA A 87 -2.07 13.19 -4.01
C ALA A 87 -2.41 12.84 -5.47
N SER A 88 -2.13 11.62 -5.88
CA SER A 88 -2.43 11.13 -7.22
C SER A 88 -3.88 10.65 -7.32
N TYR A 89 -4.49 10.80 -8.50
CA TYR A 89 -5.84 10.34 -8.77
C TYR A 89 -5.81 8.99 -9.48
N LEU A 90 -6.60 8.05 -8.95
CA LEU A 90 -6.73 6.69 -9.47
C LEU A 90 -8.15 6.46 -9.97
N PRO A 91 -8.35 5.47 -10.87
CA PRO A 91 -9.71 5.11 -11.29
C PRO A 91 -10.48 4.51 -10.11
N LEU A 92 -11.74 4.89 -9.95
CA LEU A 92 -12.60 4.35 -8.91
C LEU A 92 -13.33 3.12 -9.43
N SER A 93 -13.20 1.99 -8.74
CA SER A 93 -13.99 0.81 -9.08
C SER A 93 -15.46 1.07 -8.80
N ASP A 94 -16.33 0.66 -9.72
CA ASP A 94 -17.78 0.66 -9.56
C ASP A 94 -18.34 -0.72 -9.26
N SER A 95 -17.45 -1.67 -8.88
CA SER A 95 -17.85 -3.04 -8.56
C SER A 95 -18.89 -3.07 -7.46
N VAL A 96 -19.96 -3.86 -7.69
CA VAL A 96 -21.01 -4.10 -6.70
C VAL A 96 -20.53 -5.01 -5.56
N LYS A 97 -19.38 -5.66 -5.73
CA LYS A 97 -18.80 -6.53 -4.70
C LYS A 97 -18.15 -5.75 -3.56
N ILE A 98 -17.85 -4.46 -3.77
CA ILE A 98 -17.28 -3.61 -2.72
C ILE A 98 -18.43 -3.15 -1.82
N SER A 99 -18.26 -3.30 -0.52
CA SER A 99 -19.24 -2.86 0.45
C SER A 99 -19.57 -1.37 0.27
N LYS A 100 -20.86 -1.02 0.34
CA LYS A 100 -21.31 0.38 0.25
C LYS A 100 -20.82 1.24 1.40
N SER A 101 -20.38 0.63 2.50
CA SER A 101 -19.80 1.34 3.65
C SER A 101 -18.39 1.87 3.38
N LEU A 102 -17.75 1.40 2.32
CA LEU A 102 -16.39 1.83 1.97
C LEU A 102 -16.40 3.03 1.03
N GLY A 103 -15.50 3.97 1.28
CA GLY A 103 -15.41 5.22 0.53
C GLY A 103 -14.45 5.16 -0.65
N THR A 104 -14.01 6.36 -1.07
CA THR A 104 -13.23 6.54 -2.30
C THR A 104 -11.85 5.91 -2.25
N ARG A 105 -11.17 5.90 -1.09
CA ARG A 105 -9.84 5.28 -0.99
C ARG A 105 -9.87 3.80 -1.31
N HIS A 106 -10.84 3.08 -0.76
CA HIS A 106 -10.99 1.65 -1.02
C HIS A 106 -11.38 1.40 -2.48
N ARG A 107 -12.27 2.21 -3.05
CA ARG A 107 -12.67 2.08 -4.44
C ARG A 107 -11.52 2.41 -5.40
N ALA A 108 -10.68 3.37 -5.05
CA ALA A 108 -9.48 3.71 -5.82
C ALA A 108 -8.45 2.56 -5.77
N ALA A 109 -8.28 1.96 -4.61
CA ALA A 109 -7.38 0.82 -4.44
C ALA A 109 -7.82 -0.37 -5.32
N VAL A 110 -9.10 -0.70 -5.31
CA VAL A 110 -9.63 -1.75 -6.18
C VAL A 110 -9.51 -1.33 -7.64
N GLY A 111 -9.84 -0.07 -7.96
CA GLY A 111 -9.79 0.44 -9.34
C GLY A 111 -8.42 0.29 -9.97
N ILE A 112 -7.35 0.69 -9.29
CA ILE A 112 -6.01 0.53 -9.84
C ILE A 112 -5.60 -0.93 -9.96
N SER A 113 -6.07 -1.80 -9.08
CA SER A 113 -5.76 -3.22 -9.17
C SER A 113 -6.54 -3.95 -10.25
N GLU A 114 -7.64 -3.37 -10.75
CA GLU A 114 -8.38 -3.91 -11.89
C GLU A 114 -7.67 -3.66 -13.23
N VAL A 115 -6.89 -2.59 -13.32
CA VAL A 115 -6.24 -2.16 -14.58
C VAL A 115 -4.71 -2.33 -14.55
N SER A 116 -4.15 -2.83 -13.47
CA SER A 116 -2.71 -3.02 -13.34
C SER A 116 -2.40 -4.17 -12.38
N ASP A 117 -1.14 -4.55 -12.30
CA ASP A 117 -0.65 -5.53 -11.34
C ASP A 117 -0.22 -4.91 -10.00
N ALA A 118 -0.55 -3.64 -9.78
CA ALA A 118 -0.13 -2.92 -8.58
C ALA A 118 -0.65 -3.58 -7.30
N PHE A 119 0.15 -3.48 -6.26
CA PHE A 119 -0.24 -3.83 -4.89
C PHE A 119 -0.57 -2.54 -4.15
N THR A 120 -1.68 -2.51 -3.42
CA THR A 120 -2.04 -1.32 -2.65
C THR A 120 -2.32 -1.66 -1.20
N VAL A 121 -2.13 -0.66 -0.32
CA VAL A 121 -2.60 -0.72 1.05
C VAL A 121 -3.48 0.49 1.34
N VAL A 122 -4.58 0.25 2.04
CA VAL A 122 -5.53 1.27 2.46
C VAL A 122 -5.67 1.22 3.98
N VAL A 123 -5.60 2.39 4.62
CA VAL A 123 -5.97 2.54 6.03
C VAL A 123 -7.30 3.27 6.08
N SER A 124 -8.30 2.68 6.72
CA SER A 124 -9.62 3.28 6.89
C SER A 124 -9.57 4.41 7.92
N GLU A 125 -10.06 5.60 7.57
CA GLU A 125 -10.18 6.69 8.53
C GLU A 125 -11.35 6.48 9.50
N GLU A 126 -12.28 5.58 9.19
CA GLU A 126 -13.42 5.30 10.04
C GLU A 126 -13.13 4.25 11.11
N THR A 127 -12.41 3.18 10.71
CA THR A 127 -12.19 2.03 11.60
C THR A 127 -10.73 1.82 11.97
N GLY A 128 -9.80 2.35 11.17
CA GLY A 128 -8.37 2.06 11.30
C GLY A 128 -7.98 0.71 10.71
N ASP A 129 -8.91 -0.01 10.08
CA ASP A 129 -8.61 -1.29 9.48
C ASP A 129 -7.61 -1.14 8.33
N ILE A 130 -6.69 -2.09 8.25
CA ILE A 130 -5.72 -2.17 7.16
C ILE A 130 -6.25 -3.17 6.12
N SER A 131 -6.38 -2.72 4.89
CA SER A 131 -6.81 -3.55 3.76
C SER A 131 -5.80 -3.46 2.64
N VAL A 132 -5.73 -4.49 1.81
CA VAL A 132 -4.85 -4.50 0.64
C VAL A 132 -5.64 -4.88 -0.61
N THR A 133 -5.14 -4.46 -1.78
CA THR A 133 -5.70 -4.90 -3.05
C THR A 133 -4.59 -5.41 -3.95
N PHE A 134 -4.90 -6.47 -4.67
CA PHE A 134 -4.13 -7.01 -5.78
C PHE A 134 -5.06 -7.92 -6.59
N ASP A 135 -4.80 -8.05 -7.89
CA ASP A 135 -5.62 -8.87 -8.79
C ASP A 135 -7.12 -8.50 -8.78
N GLY A 136 -7.42 -7.19 -8.63
CA GLY A 136 -8.79 -6.69 -8.63
C GLY A 136 -9.60 -7.02 -7.38
N LYS A 137 -8.96 -7.54 -6.33
CA LYS A 137 -9.65 -8.01 -5.11
C LYS A 137 -9.20 -7.24 -3.89
N LEU A 138 -10.16 -6.96 -3.01
CA LEU A 138 -9.94 -6.30 -1.73
C LEU A 138 -9.91 -7.35 -0.62
N ARG A 139 -8.83 -7.37 0.15
CA ARG A 139 -8.71 -8.17 1.37
C ARG A 139 -8.72 -7.23 2.56
N ARG A 140 -9.80 -7.32 3.35
CA ARG A 140 -10.07 -6.36 4.44
C ARG A 140 -9.52 -6.84 5.78
N ASP A 141 -9.15 -5.86 6.61
CA ASP A 141 -8.82 -6.04 8.02
C ASP A 141 -7.77 -7.15 8.23
N ILE A 142 -6.64 -6.99 7.55
CA ILE A 142 -5.54 -7.94 7.69
C ILE A 142 -4.66 -7.58 8.87
N SER A 143 -4.02 -8.60 9.46
CA SER A 143 -3.09 -8.41 10.56
C SER A 143 -1.77 -7.79 10.08
N LYS A 144 -1.00 -7.25 11.01
CA LYS A 144 0.34 -6.73 10.75
C LYS A 144 1.22 -7.78 10.06
N ASP A 145 1.22 -9.00 10.58
CA ASP A 145 2.08 -10.06 10.05
C ASP A 145 1.70 -10.44 8.62
N VAL A 146 0.40 -10.57 8.34
CA VAL A 146 -0.09 -10.84 7.00
C VAL A 146 0.24 -9.69 6.05
N PHE A 147 0.07 -8.45 6.52
CA PHE A 147 0.43 -7.27 5.71
C PHE A 147 1.91 -7.29 5.32
N GLU A 148 2.81 -7.54 6.28
CA GLU A 148 4.25 -7.54 6.01
C GLU A 148 4.65 -8.66 5.05
N GLU A 149 4.05 -9.85 5.18
CA GLU A 149 4.27 -10.95 4.24
C GLU A 149 3.84 -10.59 2.81
N LEU A 150 2.63 -10.04 2.67
CA LEU A 150 2.10 -9.63 1.37
C LEU A 150 2.92 -8.49 0.76
N LEU A 151 3.31 -7.53 1.58
CA LEU A 151 4.13 -6.40 1.14
C LEU A 151 5.49 -6.88 0.61
N ALA A 152 6.15 -7.76 1.32
CA ALA A 152 7.44 -8.32 0.89
C ALA A 152 7.30 -9.13 -0.41
N GLU A 153 6.25 -9.93 -0.52
CA GLU A 153 5.99 -10.73 -1.71
C GLU A 153 5.72 -9.85 -2.94
N HIS A 154 4.81 -8.88 -2.80
CA HIS A 154 4.41 -8.07 -3.94
C HIS A 154 5.41 -6.97 -4.31
N TRP A 155 6.14 -6.45 -3.34
CA TRP A 155 7.09 -5.36 -3.58
C TRP A 155 8.45 -5.86 -4.06
N PHE A 156 8.93 -6.94 -3.45
CA PHE A 156 10.28 -7.45 -3.71
C PHE A 156 10.31 -8.87 -4.28
N GLY A 157 9.15 -9.45 -4.56
CA GLY A 157 9.08 -10.82 -5.05
C GLY A 157 9.55 -11.86 -4.03
N ALA A 158 9.54 -11.51 -2.74
CA ALA A 158 10.00 -12.41 -1.69
C ALA A 158 9.09 -13.61 -1.55
N HIS A 159 9.69 -14.77 -1.31
CA HIS A 159 8.96 -16.00 -1.04
C HIS A 159 9.18 -16.41 0.40
N PHE A 160 8.09 -16.66 1.10
CA PHE A 160 8.14 -17.12 2.48
C PHE A 160 7.93 -18.63 2.52
N GLN A 161 8.92 -19.33 3.07
CA GLN A 161 8.83 -20.76 3.29
C GLN A 161 8.67 -21.03 4.77
N LYS A 162 7.78 -21.95 5.11
CA LYS A 162 7.60 -22.37 6.49
C LYS A 162 8.85 -23.11 6.96
N LYS A 163 9.49 -22.65 8.05
CA LYS A 163 10.65 -23.32 8.62
C LYS A 163 10.32 -24.75 9.03
N GLY A 164 11.23 -25.68 8.71
CA GLY A 164 11.08 -27.07 9.08
C GLY A 164 10.27 -27.90 8.10
N VAL A 165 9.83 -27.33 6.99
CA VAL A 165 9.23 -28.08 5.90
C VAL A 165 10.33 -28.38 4.89
N ASN A 166 10.70 -29.64 4.78
CA ASN A 166 11.58 -30.10 3.71
C ASN A 166 10.75 -30.23 2.44
N SER A 167 11.06 -29.44 1.50
CA SER A 167 10.45 -29.54 0.18
C SER A 167 11.12 -30.64 -0.60
#